data_ef97fdf9ac740e59885ab35cab56ccd5
#
_entry.id   ef97fdf9ac740e59885ab35cab56ccd5
#
_cell.length_a   1.000
_cell.length_b   1.000
_cell.length_c   1.000
_cell.angle_alpha   90.00
_cell.angle_beta   90.00
_cell.angle_gamma   90.00
#
_symmetry.space_group_name_H-M   'P 1'
#
loop_
_entity.id
_entity.type
_entity.pdbx_description
1 polymer ?
#
loop_
_entity_poly.entity_id
_entity_poly.type
_entity_poly.pdbx_seq_one_letter_code
_entity_poly.pdbx_strand_id
1 'polypeptide(L)'
;GFVVTDDGYILTNNHVVEGAEELTVYFPDRRYLTARIIGADPFTDVAVIKVDSPQRLPHMSFGNSDDLKVGEWILAIGNPGFDSSAQLDFTVTAGIISARGRGLQLLQRDLFEDPRYGDLASRWAIEDFIQTDAVINPGNSGGPMVNLRGQVVGMNSAIASTTGVYQGYGFAIPINLARRVMEDLVEFGHVQRPRMGVSIDNVSAEDAEVYGLPSVSGVIVQSVEAGGPADGALQQEDVVVAIEGAPVGYVAELQAKIAEHRPGERVTVTVYRNRRREDVTVQLAEAPINNTPTVVAERTVHSEERLGINVEAIDAELAEQLGFSAPGGVALRDVAPGSAAARRNVAAFVRNKLVRINETPIQTADDVREALDGIAPGEIVSLHFQDNQGAQRVVNVRMP
;
A
#
# COMPACT_ATOMS: atom_id res chain seq x y z
N GLY A 1 12.41 -4.77 1.13
CA GLY A 1 12.81 -3.57 0.38
C GLY A 1 14.19 -3.69 -0.26
N PHE A 2 14.53 -2.77 -1.14
CA PHE A 2 15.85 -2.69 -1.77
C PHE A 2 16.31 -1.24 -1.94
N VAL A 3 17.63 -1.02 -1.79
CA VAL A 3 18.26 0.30 -1.90
C VAL A 3 18.26 0.75 -3.36
N VAL A 4 17.80 1.97 -3.62
CA VAL A 4 17.68 2.55 -4.96
C VAL A 4 18.60 3.74 -5.22
N THR A 5 19.17 4.33 -4.15
CA THR A 5 20.14 5.42 -4.25
C THR A 5 21.28 5.21 -3.25
N ASP A 6 22.46 5.72 -3.56
CA ASP A 6 23.65 5.57 -2.70
C ASP A 6 23.58 6.37 -1.39
N ASP A 7 22.68 7.34 -1.30
CA ASP A 7 22.40 8.13 -0.10
C ASP A 7 21.32 7.53 0.81
N GLY A 8 20.71 6.37 0.43
CA GLY A 8 19.90 5.53 1.31
C GLY A 8 18.38 5.59 1.11
N TYR A 9 17.88 5.97 -0.06
CA TYR A 9 16.47 5.71 -0.39
C TYR A 9 16.26 4.24 -0.68
N ILE A 10 15.15 3.71 -0.20
CA ILE A 10 14.77 2.30 -0.30
C ILE A 10 13.33 2.21 -0.78
N LEU A 11 13.09 1.42 -1.82
CA LEU A 11 11.75 1.03 -2.26
C LEU A 11 11.27 -0.20 -1.48
N THR A 12 9.99 -0.19 -1.12
CA THR A 12 9.28 -1.31 -0.48
C THR A 12 7.77 -1.20 -0.76
N ASN A 13 6.96 -2.14 -0.28
CA ASN A 13 5.51 -2.04 -0.38
C ASN A 13 4.91 -1.16 0.71
N ASN A 14 3.74 -0.56 0.42
CA ASN A 14 2.95 0.18 1.41
C ASN A 14 2.55 -0.72 2.58
N HIS A 15 2.00 -1.92 2.31
CA HIS A 15 1.56 -2.85 3.36
C HIS A 15 2.69 -3.32 4.29
N VAL A 16 3.97 -3.18 3.88
CA VAL A 16 5.14 -3.53 4.72
C VAL A 16 5.42 -2.46 5.77
N VAL A 17 5.09 -1.20 5.48
CA VAL A 17 5.40 -0.05 6.36
C VAL A 17 4.15 0.57 6.98
N GLU A 18 2.96 0.16 6.55
CA GLU A 18 1.70 0.70 7.04
C GLU A 18 1.53 0.42 8.54
N GLY A 19 1.18 1.46 9.29
CA GLY A 19 1.00 1.38 10.75
C GLY A 19 2.29 1.15 11.55
N ALA A 20 3.47 1.19 10.93
CA ALA A 20 4.73 1.04 11.64
C ALA A 20 5.06 2.32 12.42
N GLU A 21 5.28 2.18 13.74
CA GLU A 21 5.74 3.26 14.61
C GLU A 21 7.25 3.47 14.49
N GLU A 22 8.00 2.39 14.33
CA GLU A 22 9.44 2.40 14.15
C GLU A 22 9.84 1.43 13.02
N LEU A 23 10.73 1.87 12.15
CA LEU A 23 11.25 1.07 11.05
C LEU A 23 12.74 0.85 11.22
N THR A 24 13.15 -0.42 11.19
CA THR A 24 14.55 -0.81 11.20
C THR A 24 14.87 -1.59 9.93
N VAL A 25 15.89 -1.15 9.20
CA VAL A 25 16.41 -1.82 8.01
C VAL A 25 17.63 -2.65 8.37
N TYR A 26 17.55 -3.96 8.13
CA TYR A 26 18.64 -4.90 8.31
C TYR A 26 19.34 -5.16 6.97
N PHE A 27 20.65 -5.01 6.94
CA PHE A 27 21.49 -5.23 5.76
C PHE A 27 22.15 -6.61 5.75
N PRO A 28 22.56 -7.14 4.59
CA PRO A 28 23.22 -8.44 4.48
C PRO A 28 24.51 -8.56 5.30
N ASP A 29 25.18 -7.45 5.56
CA ASP A 29 26.39 -7.37 6.38
C ASP A 29 26.11 -7.30 7.89
N ARG A 30 24.86 -7.57 8.29
CA ARG A 30 24.33 -7.54 9.66
C ARG A 30 24.26 -6.16 10.32
N ARG A 31 24.55 -5.10 9.59
CA ARG A 31 24.25 -3.74 10.05
C ARG A 31 22.74 -3.55 10.07
N TYR A 32 22.28 -2.68 10.94
CA TYR A 32 20.90 -2.18 10.94
C TYR A 32 20.90 -0.66 11.08
N LEU A 33 19.93 -0.01 10.46
CA LEU A 33 19.73 1.45 10.53
C LEU A 33 18.25 1.73 10.73
N THR A 34 17.95 2.72 11.56
CA THR A 34 16.58 3.24 11.67
C THR A 34 16.22 3.95 10.37
N ALA A 35 15.01 3.69 9.90
CA ALA A 35 14.48 4.30 8.69
C ALA A 35 13.30 5.22 9.03
N ARG A 36 13.08 6.23 8.19
CA ARG A 36 11.88 7.06 8.21
C ARG A 36 11.09 6.88 6.92
N ILE A 37 9.77 6.94 6.99
CA ILE A 37 8.91 6.92 5.82
C ILE A 37 9.03 8.27 5.11
N ILE A 38 9.31 8.26 3.81
CA ILE A 38 9.30 9.44 2.95
C ILE A 38 7.89 9.67 2.40
N GLY A 39 7.25 8.58 2.01
CA GLY A 39 5.88 8.55 1.55
C GLY A 39 5.45 7.13 1.22
N ALA A 40 4.15 6.92 1.19
CA ALA A 40 3.53 5.65 0.86
C ALA A 40 2.26 5.87 0.03
N ASP A 41 2.01 4.97 -0.89
CA ASP A 41 0.85 4.99 -1.76
C ASP A 41 0.08 3.68 -1.69
N PRO A 42 -1.05 3.65 -0.99
CA PRO A 42 -1.89 2.46 -0.87
C PRO A 42 -2.48 1.99 -2.20
N PHE A 43 -2.73 2.92 -3.14
CA PHE A 43 -3.38 2.59 -4.41
C PHE A 43 -2.46 1.88 -5.42
N THR A 44 -1.15 1.88 -5.20
CA THR A 44 -0.16 1.12 -5.98
C THR A 44 0.63 0.14 -5.13
N ASP A 45 0.38 0.12 -3.81
CA ASP A 45 1.13 -0.65 -2.82
C ASP A 45 2.65 -0.35 -2.85
N VAL A 46 3.03 0.90 -3.09
CA VAL A 46 4.43 1.36 -3.13
C VAL A 46 4.73 2.28 -1.97
N ALA A 47 5.85 2.10 -1.31
CA ALA A 47 6.37 3.02 -0.30
C ALA A 47 7.86 3.31 -0.51
N VAL A 48 8.27 4.48 -0.05
CA VAL A 48 9.66 4.91 -0.01
C VAL A 48 10.05 5.20 1.42
N ILE A 49 11.13 4.56 1.86
CA ILE A 49 11.74 4.83 3.15
C ILE A 49 13.16 5.34 2.97
N LYS A 50 13.71 5.99 3.98
CA LYS A 50 15.06 6.56 3.96
C LYS A 50 15.83 6.16 5.19
N VAL A 51 17.04 5.69 4.99
CA VAL A 51 18.01 5.49 6.07
C VAL A 51 19.14 6.53 5.94
N ASP A 52 19.65 7.00 7.07
CA ASP A 52 20.81 7.86 7.11
C ASP A 52 22.06 7.00 7.37
N SER A 53 22.83 6.73 6.30
CA SER A 53 24.05 5.93 6.37
C SER A 53 25.28 6.84 6.37
N PRO A 54 26.27 6.59 7.24
CA PRO A 54 27.53 7.33 7.23
C PRO A 54 28.39 7.04 5.99
N GLN A 55 28.07 5.99 5.23
CA GLN A 55 28.76 5.57 4.02
C GLN A 55 27.75 5.45 2.88
N ARG A 56 28.21 5.65 1.64
CA ARG A 56 27.43 5.39 0.45
C ARG A 56 27.00 3.92 0.42
N LEU A 57 25.74 3.68 0.11
CA LEU A 57 25.17 2.34 0.04
C LEU A 57 25.24 1.77 -1.38
N PRO A 58 25.60 0.50 -1.55
CA PRO A 58 25.35 -0.19 -2.80
C PRO A 58 23.85 -0.14 -3.11
N HIS A 59 23.51 0.20 -4.34
CA HIS A 59 22.12 0.33 -4.78
C HIS A 59 21.87 -0.44 -6.07
N MET A 60 20.59 -0.80 -6.28
CA MET A 60 20.16 -1.54 -7.46
C MET A 60 19.92 -0.59 -8.64
N SER A 61 20.23 -1.05 -9.85
CA SER A 61 19.86 -0.34 -11.07
C SER A 61 18.49 -0.79 -11.57
N PHE A 62 17.69 0.16 -12.07
CA PHE A 62 16.42 -0.14 -12.71
C PHE A 62 16.61 -0.66 -14.13
N GLY A 63 15.83 -1.69 -14.49
CA GLY A 63 15.58 -2.09 -15.86
C GLY A 63 14.37 -1.35 -16.43
N ASN A 64 13.75 -1.97 -17.44
CA ASN A 64 12.50 -1.49 -18.04
C ASN A 64 11.47 -2.63 -18.02
N SER A 65 10.39 -2.46 -17.27
CA SER A 65 9.34 -3.46 -17.17
C SER A 65 8.51 -3.62 -18.46
N ASP A 66 8.53 -2.62 -19.34
CA ASP A 66 7.80 -2.68 -20.61
C ASP A 66 8.45 -3.62 -21.63
N ASP A 67 9.76 -3.80 -21.52
CA ASP A 67 10.52 -4.68 -22.43
C ASP A 67 10.40 -6.17 -22.06
N LEU A 68 9.81 -6.49 -20.89
CA LEU A 68 9.67 -7.87 -20.42
C LEU A 68 8.79 -8.70 -21.36
N LYS A 69 9.21 -9.94 -21.57
CA LYS A 69 8.47 -10.92 -22.38
C LYS A 69 8.12 -12.14 -21.54
N VAL A 70 6.94 -12.69 -21.79
CA VAL A 70 6.55 -14.00 -21.22
C VAL A 70 7.59 -15.04 -21.60
N GLY A 71 8.02 -15.83 -20.62
CA GLY A 71 9.09 -16.81 -20.74
C GLY A 71 10.49 -16.31 -20.40
N GLU A 72 10.69 -15.01 -20.16
CA GLU A 72 11.98 -14.48 -19.69
C GLU A 72 12.28 -14.91 -18.26
N TRP A 73 13.53 -15.32 -18.00
CA TRP A 73 14.00 -15.67 -16.67
C TRP A 73 14.13 -14.45 -15.78
N ILE A 74 13.68 -14.60 -14.54
CA ILE A 74 13.84 -13.63 -13.46
C ILE A 74 14.30 -14.31 -12.17
N LEU A 75 14.84 -13.51 -11.27
CA LEU A 75 15.11 -13.87 -9.89
C LEU A 75 14.28 -12.99 -8.98
N ALA A 76 13.56 -13.58 -8.03
CA ALA A 76 12.90 -12.86 -6.96
C ALA A 76 13.76 -12.96 -5.69
N ILE A 77 14.03 -11.82 -5.07
CA ILE A 77 14.90 -11.70 -3.90
C ILE A 77 14.05 -11.20 -2.73
N GLY A 78 14.23 -11.80 -1.57
CA GLY A 78 13.53 -11.40 -0.36
C GLY A 78 14.16 -11.96 0.90
N ASN A 79 13.51 -11.72 2.03
CA ASN A 79 13.93 -12.22 3.32
C ASN A 79 12.76 -12.94 4.02
N PRO A 80 12.36 -14.14 3.53
CA PRO A 80 11.24 -14.87 4.11
C PRO A 80 11.58 -15.33 5.53
N GLY A 81 10.78 -14.92 6.51
CA GLY A 81 10.83 -15.42 7.87
C GLY A 81 9.76 -16.50 8.05
N PHE A 82 10.13 -17.68 8.57
CA PHE A 82 9.16 -18.74 8.91
C PHE A 82 8.65 -18.63 10.33
N ASP A 83 9.39 -17.94 11.22
CA ASP A 83 9.05 -17.72 12.64
C ASP A 83 10.08 -16.74 13.22
N SER A 84 9.74 -16.08 14.33
CA SER A 84 10.64 -15.18 15.06
C SER A 84 11.96 -15.83 15.54
N SER A 85 12.05 -17.17 15.45
CA SER A 85 13.23 -17.96 15.83
C SER A 85 14.11 -18.43 14.67
N ALA A 86 13.64 -18.36 13.40
CA ALA A 86 14.37 -18.83 12.22
C ALA A 86 14.54 -17.69 11.21
N GLN A 87 15.59 -16.93 11.35
CA GLN A 87 16.01 -15.93 10.36
C GLN A 87 16.68 -16.68 9.19
N LEU A 88 15.98 -16.77 8.07
CA LEU A 88 16.60 -17.15 6.81
C LEU A 88 17.22 -15.90 6.20
N ASP A 89 18.54 -15.84 6.18
CA ASP A 89 19.27 -14.76 5.50
C ASP A 89 18.91 -14.76 4.01
N PHE A 90 18.57 -13.62 3.47
CA PHE A 90 18.24 -13.31 2.06
C PHE A 90 18.10 -14.51 1.12
N THR A 91 16.88 -14.79 0.70
CA THR A 91 16.56 -15.90 -0.19
C THR A 91 16.40 -15.40 -1.63
N VAL A 92 16.97 -16.15 -2.56
CA VAL A 92 16.79 -15.94 -4.00
C VAL A 92 16.00 -17.12 -4.57
N THR A 93 14.91 -16.83 -5.25
CA THR A 93 14.14 -17.82 -6.02
C THR A 93 14.20 -17.47 -7.49
N ALA A 94 14.13 -18.46 -8.37
CA ALA A 94 14.19 -18.30 -9.82
C ALA A 94 12.89 -18.76 -10.45
N GLY A 95 12.48 -18.10 -11.50
CA GLY A 95 11.31 -18.46 -12.31
C GLY A 95 11.30 -17.67 -13.60
N ILE A 96 10.16 -17.67 -14.27
CA ILE A 96 9.95 -16.92 -15.52
C ILE A 96 8.82 -15.90 -15.36
N ILE A 97 8.76 -14.95 -16.26
CA ILE A 97 7.57 -14.11 -16.46
C ILE A 97 6.47 -15.02 -17.04
N SER A 98 5.44 -15.31 -16.26
CA SER A 98 4.32 -16.18 -16.66
C SER A 98 3.24 -15.40 -17.41
N ALA A 99 3.01 -14.16 -17.03
CA ALA A 99 2.08 -13.23 -17.68
C ALA A 99 2.39 -11.78 -17.30
N ARG A 100 1.73 -10.85 -17.98
CA ARG A 100 1.75 -9.40 -17.69
C ARG A 100 0.32 -8.87 -17.67
N GLY A 101 0.10 -7.68 -17.16
CA GLY A 101 -1.21 -7.03 -17.19
C GLY A 101 -2.25 -7.69 -16.27
N ARG A 102 -1.84 -8.29 -15.15
CA ARG A 102 -2.79 -8.97 -14.26
C ARG A 102 -3.44 -8.00 -13.29
N GLY A 103 -4.71 -7.66 -13.54
CA GLY A 103 -5.61 -7.05 -12.55
C GLY A 103 -6.31 -8.15 -11.76
N LEU A 104 -5.99 -8.31 -10.49
CA LEU A 104 -6.47 -9.41 -9.65
C LEU A 104 -7.57 -8.97 -8.69
N GLN A 105 -7.83 -7.67 -8.61
CA GLN A 105 -8.72 -7.02 -7.64
C GLN A 105 -8.36 -7.33 -6.17
N LEU A 106 -7.10 -7.68 -5.91
CA LEU A 106 -6.60 -7.94 -4.56
C LEU A 106 -6.44 -6.64 -3.80
N LEU A 107 -5.66 -5.72 -4.35
CA LEU A 107 -5.44 -4.39 -3.78
C LEU A 107 -6.75 -3.59 -3.71
N GLN A 108 -7.55 -3.65 -4.78
CA GLN A 108 -8.85 -3.01 -4.83
C GLN A 108 -9.78 -3.49 -3.71
N ARG A 109 -9.82 -4.82 -3.46
CA ARG A 109 -10.64 -5.40 -2.39
C ARG A 109 -10.14 -4.97 -1.01
N ASP A 110 -8.83 -5.07 -0.76
CA ASP A 110 -8.24 -4.73 0.53
C ASP A 110 -8.45 -3.24 0.86
N LEU A 111 -8.32 -2.35 -0.14
CA LEU A 111 -8.61 -0.93 0.00
C LEU A 111 -10.11 -0.64 0.16
N PHE A 112 -11.00 -1.42 -0.47
CA PHE A 112 -12.44 -1.27 -0.33
C PHE A 112 -12.92 -1.59 1.09
N GLU A 113 -12.29 -2.56 1.75
CA GLU A 113 -12.56 -2.92 3.14
C GLU A 113 -12.03 -1.87 4.14
N ASP A 114 -11.13 -0.97 3.71
CA ASP A 114 -10.60 0.10 4.54
C ASP A 114 -11.49 1.36 4.46
N PRO A 115 -12.06 1.81 5.60
CA PRO A 115 -12.94 2.99 5.61
C PRO A 115 -12.30 4.28 5.08
N ARG A 116 -10.97 4.37 5.08
CA ARG A 116 -10.22 5.53 4.58
C ARG A 116 -10.29 5.66 3.06
N TYR A 117 -10.42 4.55 2.34
CA TYR A 117 -10.29 4.51 0.89
C TYR A 117 -11.59 4.13 0.17
N GLY A 118 -12.41 3.24 0.75
CA GLY A 118 -13.76 2.93 0.30
C GLY A 118 -13.96 2.94 -1.22
N ASP A 119 -14.88 3.79 -1.69
CA ASP A 119 -15.20 3.93 -3.11
C ASP A 119 -14.03 4.43 -3.99
N LEU A 120 -13.00 5.04 -3.39
CA LEU A 120 -11.81 5.48 -4.13
C LEU A 120 -11.00 4.30 -4.64
N ALA A 121 -11.02 3.17 -3.92
CA ALA A 121 -10.30 1.96 -4.30
C ALA A 121 -10.65 1.49 -5.72
N SER A 122 -11.94 1.46 -6.07
CA SER A 122 -12.41 1.02 -7.38
C SER A 122 -11.97 1.91 -8.55
N ARG A 123 -11.65 3.18 -8.25
CA ARG A 123 -11.29 4.18 -9.26
C ARG A 123 -9.79 4.35 -9.43
N TRP A 124 -9.01 4.16 -8.33
CA TRP A 124 -7.62 4.60 -8.27
C TRP A 124 -6.62 3.51 -7.92
N ALA A 125 -7.06 2.33 -7.47
CA ALA A 125 -6.17 1.19 -7.32
C ALA A 125 -5.65 0.75 -8.70
N ILE A 126 -4.34 0.64 -8.81
CA ILE A 126 -3.67 0.24 -10.05
C ILE A 126 -3.08 -1.15 -9.83
N GLU A 127 -3.61 -2.11 -10.56
CA GLU A 127 -3.19 -3.50 -10.52
C GLU A 127 -2.75 -3.96 -11.91
N ASP A 128 -1.51 -3.69 -12.26
CA ASP A 128 -0.87 -4.16 -13.50
C ASP A 128 0.28 -5.10 -13.14
N PHE A 129 -0.05 -6.23 -12.48
CA PHE A 129 0.99 -7.10 -11.96
C PHE A 129 1.69 -7.92 -13.05
N ILE A 130 3.01 -8.06 -12.87
CA ILE A 130 3.82 -9.08 -13.50
C ILE A 130 3.59 -10.38 -12.74
N GLN A 131 3.14 -11.43 -13.42
CA GLN A 131 2.98 -12.77 -12.86
C GLN A 131 4.26 -13.59 -13.10
N THR A 132 4.67 -14.35 -12.09
CA THR A 132 5.82 -15.26 -12.15
C THR A 132 5.54 -16.58 -11.42
N ASP A 133 6.24 -17.63 -11.81
CA ASP A 133 6.32 -18.91 -11.11
C ASP A 133 7.51 -19.00 -10.15
N ALA A 134 8.34 -17.95 -10.05
CA ALA A 134 9.30 -17.82 -8.95
C ALA A 134 8.56 -17.83 -7.62
N VAL A 135 9.09 -18.55 -6.63
CA VAL A 135 8.45 -18.67 -5.32
C VAL A 135 8.46 -17.32 -4.60
N ILE A 136 7.28 -16.80 -4.36
CA ILE A 136 7.02 -15.60 -3.55
C ILE A 136 6.29 -16.05 -2.28
N ASN A 137 6.83 -15.74 -1.12
CA ASN A 137 6.23 -16.02 0.19
C ASN A 137 6.28 -14.75 1.06
N PRO A 138 5.52 -14.68 2.18
CA PRO A 138 5.66 -13.60 3.14
C PRO A 138 7.13 -13.35 3.51
N GLY A 139 7.56 -12.08 3.44
CA GLY A 139 8.95 -11.64 3.57
C GLY A 139 9.67 -11.36 2.25
N ASN A 140 9.14 -11.80 1.10
CA ASN A 140 9.61 -11.35 -0.21
C ASN A 140 9.00 -10.00 -0.62
N SER A 141 7.88 -9.60 -0.01
CA SER A 141 7.20 -8.33 -0.28
C SER A 141 8.16 -7.14 -0.15
N GLY A 142 8.09 -6.24 -1.13
CA GLY A 142 8.99 -5.09 -1.25
C GLY A 142 10.39 -5.42 -1.77
N GLY A 143 10.76 -6.69 -1.88
CA GLY A 143 12.03 -7.12 -2.45
C GLY A 143 12.07 -6.98 -3.98
N PRO A 144 13.28 -6.93 -4.60
CA PRO A 144 13.40 -6.75 -6.04
C PRO A 144 13.15 -8.05 -6.80
N MET A 145 12.45 -7.93 -7.94
CA MET A 145 12.48 -8.90 -9.02
C MET A 145 13.47 -8.42 -10.07
N VAL A 146 14.48 -9.22 -10.37
CA VAL A 146 15.58 -8.83 -11.27
C VAL A 146 15.67 -9.72 -12.51
N ASN A 147 16.09 -9.13 -13.63
CA ASN A 147 16.43 -9.88 -14.82
C ASN A 147 17.85 -10.49 -14.69
N LEU A 148 18.26 -11.30 -15.68
CA LEU A 148 19.58 -11.94 -15.68
C LEU A 148 20.77 -10.96 -15.82
N ARG A 149 20.51 -9.67 -16.05
CA ARG A 149 21.51 -8.60 -16.01
C ARG A 149 21.65 -7.95 -14.63
N GLY A 150 20.88 -8.41 -13.64
CA GLY A 150 20.84 -7.83 -12.29
C GLY A 150 20.07 -6.52 -12.18
N GLN A 151 19.31 -6.13 -13.21
CA GLN A 151 18.47 -4.93 -13.19
C GLN A 151 17.10 -5.25 -12.60
N VAL A 152 16.59 -4.39 -11.74
CA VAL A 152 15.25 -4.53 -11.17
C VAL A 152 14.21 -4.27 -12.26
N VAL A 153 13.31 -5.22 -12.48
CA VAL A 153 12.22 -5.16 -13.45
C VAL A 153 10.85 -5.19 -12.80
N GLY A 154 10.79 -5.52 -11.51
CA GLY A 154 9.58 -5.48 -10.70
C GLY A 154 9.89 -5.44 -9.21
N MET A 155 8.89 -5.14 -8.40
CA MET A 155 8.93 -5.21 -6.95
C MET A 155 7.94 -6.29 -6.49
N ASN A 156 8.45 -7.32 -5.81
CA ASN A 156 7.60 -8.41 -5.29
C ASN A 156 6.53 -7.82 -4.37
N SER A 157 5.26 -8.21 -4.54
CA SER A 157 4.16 -7.67 -3.75
C SER A 157 3.32 -8.78 -3.13
N ALA A 158 2.53 -9.48 -3.93
CA ALA A 158 1.49 -10.36 -3.45
C ALA A 158 1.65 -11.80 -3.93
N ILE A 159 0.91 -12.69 -3.27
CA ILE A 159 0.61 -14.03 -3.75
C ILE A 159 -0.91 -14.16 -3.90
N ALA A 160 -1.39 -14.67 -5.04
CA ALA A 160 -2.77 -15.13 -5.13
C ALA A 160 -2.85 -16.48 -4.42
N SER A 161 -3.28 -16.47 -3.16
CA SER A 161 -3.38 -17.67 -2.34
C SER A 161 -4.59 -17.59 -1.43
N THR A 162 -5.38 -18.64 -1.40
CA THR A 162 -6.48 -18.82 -0.45
C THR A 162 -6.01 -19.37 0.91
N THR A 163 -4.77 -19.85 0.97
CA THR A 163 -4.18 -20.50 2.16
C THR A 163 -3.04 -19.70 2.79
N GLY A 164 -2.66 -18.55 2.19
CA GLY A 164 -1.51 -17.75 2.62
C GLY A 164 -0.13 -18.32 2.24
N VAL A 165 -0.09 -19.49 1.57
CA VAL A 165 1.15 -20.09 1.04
C VAL A 165 1.17 -20.05 -0.49
N TYR A 166 2.37 -19.97 -1.07
CA TYR A 166 2.60 -19.99 -2.52
C TYR A 166 1.96 -21.20 -3.19
N GLN A 167 1.17 -20.96 -4.24
CA GLN A 167 0.45 -21.97 -5.01
C GLN A 167 0.82 -21.95 -6.52
N GLY A 168 2.00 -21.47 -6.87
CA GLY A 168 2.46 -21.36 -8.25
C GLY A 168 2.21 -19.99 -8.90
N TYR A 169 1.72 -19.00 -8.15
CA TYR A 169 1.41 -17.68 -8.64
C TYR A 169 2.04 -16.60 -7.73
N GLY A 170 3.12 -16.01 -8.19
CA GLY A 170 3.74 -14.84 -7.57
C GLY A 170 3.44 -13.59 -8.41
N PHE A 171 3.35 -12.43 -7.78
CA PHE A 171 3.06 -11.16 -8.43
C PHE A 171 4.04 -10.09 -8.01
N ALA A 172 4.41 -9.24 -8.98
CA ALA A 172 5.27 -8.10 -8.74
C ALA A 172 4.70 -6.84 -9.41
N ILE A 173 4.88 -5.71 -8.77
CA ILE A 173 4.57 -4.39 -9.32
C ILE A 173 5.63 -4.07 -10.38
N PRO A 174 5.26 -3.64 -11.61
CA PRO A 174 6.22 -3.23 -12.63
C PRO A 174 7.15 -2.12 -12.13
N ILE A 175 8.43 -2.22 -12.46
CA ILE A 175 9.42 -1.25 -11.94
C ILE A 175 9.22 0.15 -12.48
N ASN A 176 8.70 0.32 -13.71
CA ASN A 176 8.42 1.63 -14.26
C ASN A 176 7.36 2.37 -13.42
N LEU A 177 6.28 1.68 -13.04
CA LEU A 177 5.26 2.22 -12.15
C LEU A 177 5.84 2.53 -10.75
N ALA A 178 6.54 1.57 -10.13
CA ALA A 178 7.11 1.76 -8.80
C ALA A 178 8.11 2.92 -8.76
N ARG A 179 8.94 3.05 -9.79
CA ARG A 179 9.89 4.16 -9.95
C ARG A 179 9.16 5.51 -10.06
N ARG A 180 8.12 5.57 -10.90
CA ARG A 180 7.34 6.79 -11.10
C ARG A 180 6.69 7.25 -9.79
N VAL A 181 6.08 6.31 -9.04
CA VAL A 181 5.51 6.57 -7.71
C VAL A 181 6.59 7.04 -6.73
N MET A 182 7.76 6.38 -6.72
CA MET A 182 8.90 6.79 -5.88
C MET A 182 9.33 8.23 -6.16
N GLU A 183 9.48 8.60 -7.45
CA GLU A 183 9.88 9.95 -7.85
C GLU A 183 8.92 11.00 -7.29
N ASP A 184 7.61 10.76 -7.35
CA ASP A 184 6.60 11.65 -6.78
C ASP A 184 6.64 11.70 -5.25
N LEU A 185 6.75 10.55 -4.59
CA LEU A 185 6.82 10.51 -3.13
C LEU A 185 8.05 11.25 -2.59
N VAL A 186 9.18 11.18 -3.30
CA VAL A 186 10.41 11.90 -2.92
C VAL A 186 10.29 13.40 -3.20
N GLU A 187 9.70 13.79 -4.33
CA GLU A 187 9.65 15.19 -4.78
C GLU A 187 8.52 15.97 -4.10
N PHE A 188 7.33 15.35 -3.98
CA PHE A 188 6.10 16.03 -3.54
C PHE A 188 5.56 15.51 -2.20
N GLY A 189 6.04 14.36 -1.71
CA GLY A 189 5.48 13.68 -0.54
C GLY A 189 4.18 12.92 -0.80
N HIS A 190 3.64 12.99 -2.02
CA HIS A 190 2.42 12.31 -2.45
C HIS A 190 2.47 12.00 -3.95
N VAL A 191 1.67 11.05 -4.41
CA VAL A 191 1.59 10.67 -5.81
C VAL A 191 0.64 11.61 -6.57
N GLN A 192 1.16 12.24 -7.62
CA GLN A 192 0.35 13.01 -8.56
C GLN A 192 -0.33 12.05 -9.53
N ARG A 193 -1.66 11.91 -9.44
CA ARG A 193 -2.41 10.95 -10.27
C ARG A 193 -2.95 11.61 -11.53
N PRO A 194 -2.44 11.22 -12.71
CA PRO A 194 -3.02 11.66 -13.98
C PRO A 194 -4.34 10.94 -14.25
N ARG A 195 -5.26 11.62 -14.93
CA ARG A 195 -6.51 11.03 -15.43
C ARG A 195 -6.89 11.55 -16.81
N MET A 196 -7.60 10.73 -17.58
CA MET A 196 -8.17 11.11 -18.85
C MET A 196 -9.62 11.62 -18.74
N GLY A 197 -10.35 11.30 -17.69
CA GLY A 197 -11.75 11.69 -17.53
C GLY A 197 -12.69 10.88 -18.43
N VAL A 198 -12.48 9.55 -18.47
CA VAL A 198 -13.31 8.61 -19.23
C VAL A 198 -13.80 7.48 -18.32
N SER A 199 -14.99 6.94 -18.63
CA SER A 199 -15.45 5.64 -18.12
C SER A 199 -15.12 4.57 -19.14
N ILE A 200 -14.59 3.45 -18.72
CA ILE A 200 -14.00 2.44 -19.59
C ILE A 200 -14.35 1.01 -19.16
N ASP A 201 -14.35 0.10 -20.13
CA ASP A 201 -14.51 -1.33 -19.93
C ASP A 201 -13.57 -2.14 -20.82
N ASN A 202 -13.34 -3.42 -20.47
CA ASN A 202 -12.62 -4.35 -21.33
C ASN A 202 -13.45 -4.70 -22.57
N VAL A 203 -12.79 -4.81 -23.71
CA VAL A 203 -13.40 -5.25 -24.97
C VAL A 203 -13.87 -6.71 -24.86
N SER A 204 -15.13 -6.96 -25.22
CA SER A 204 -15.69 -8.30 -25.40
C SER A 204 -15.49 -8.83 -26.83
N ALA A 205 -15.85 -10.09 -27.07
CA ALA A 205 -15.81 -10.68 -28.43
C ALA A 205 -16.80 -9.96 -29.37
N GLU A 206 -17.96 -9.59 -28.86
CA GLU A 206 -19.01 -8.88 -29.59
C GLU A 206 -18.55 -7.45 -29.95
N ASP A 207 -17.87 -6.77 -29.03
CA ASP A 207 -17.29 -5.45 -29.31
C ASP A 207 -16.23 -5.53 -30.42
N ALA A 208 -15.36 -6.55 -30.37
CA ALA A 208 -14.34 -6.74 -31.40
C ALA A 208 -14.94 -6.92 -32.78
N GLU A 209 -16.06 -7.64 -32.90
CA GLU A 209 -16.79 -7.81 -34.16
C GLU A 209 -17.44 -6.50 -34.62
N VAL A 210 -18.15 -5.79 -33.72
CA VAL A 210 -18.84 -4.53 -34.03
C VAL A 210 -17.85 -3.45 -34.46
N TYR A 211 -16.77 -3.27 -33.72
CA TYR A 211 -15.78 -2.20 -33.97
C TYR A 211 -14.68 -2.61 -34.98
N GLY A 212 -14.70 -3.86 -35.48
CA GLY A 212 -13.79 -4.35 -36.48
C GLY A 212 -12.35 -4.48 -36.02
N LEU A 213 -12.17 -4.90 -34.78
CA LEU A 213 -10.84 -5.10 -34.18
C LEU A 213 -10.19 -6.39 -34.73
N PRO A 214 -8.85 -6.43 -34.87
CA PRO A 214 -8.14 -7.61 -35.34
C PRO A 214 -8.10 -8.74 -34.28
N SER A 215 -8.39 -8.44 -33.03
CA SER A 215 -8.40 -9.37 -31.89
C SER A 215 -9.31 -8.86 -30.79
N VAL A 216 -9.72 -9.74 -29.85
CA VAL A 216 -10.43 -9.37 -28.65
C VAL A 216 -9.43 -8.76 -27.66
N SER A 217 -9.10 -7.48 -27.86
CA SER A 217 -8.07 -6.77 -27.09
C SER A 217 -8.30 -5.27 -27.20
N GLY A 218 -8.14 -4.54 -26.12
CA GLY A 218 -8.34 -3.10 -26.03
C GLY A 218 -9.34 -2.72 -24.94
N VAL A 219 -9.57 -1.43 -24.82
CA VAL A 219 -10.42 -0.82 -23.77
C VAL A 219 -11.45 0.09 -24.45
N ILE A 220 -12.73 -0.23 -24.28
CA ILE A 220 -13.81 0.57 -24.83
C ILE A 220 -14.13 1.77 -23.95
N VAL A 221 -14.28 2.95 -24.57
CA VAL A 221 -14.73 4.16 -23.90
C VAL A 221 -16.26 4.16 -23.83
N GLN A 222 -16.80 4.00 -22.63
CA GLN A 222 -18.23 4.00 -22.35
C GLN A 222 -18.80 5.41 -22.29
N SER A 223 -18.03 6.35 -21.73
CA SER A 223 -18.39 7.76 -21.71
C SER A 223 -17.17 8.66 -21.52
N VAL A 224 -17.29 9.91 -21.94
CA VAL A 224 -16.30 10.97 -21.75
C VAL A 224 -16.90 12.04 -20.84
N GLU A 225 -16.16 12.47 -19.83
CA GLU A 225 -16.54 13.52 -18.91
C GLU A 225 -16.61 14.86 -19.65
N ALA A 226 -17.78 15.50 -19.66
CA ALA A 226 -17.95 16.79 -20.33
C ALA A 226 -17.07 17.88 -19.67
N GLY A 227 -16.27 18.58 -20.46
CA GLY A 227 -15.26 19.52 -19.97
C GLY A 227 -14.04 18.86 -19.33
N GLY A 228 -13.96 17.52 -19.35
CA GLY A 228 -12.83 16.74 -18.85
C GLY A 228 -11.64 16.72 -19.82
N PRO A 229 -10.52 16.06 -19.40
CA PRO A 229 -9.26 16.03 -20.16
C PRO A 229 -9.38 15.44 -21.56
N ALA A 230 -10.22 14.42 -21.75
CA ALA A 230 -10.42 13.76 -23.04
C ALA A 230 -11.57 14.37 -23.87
N ASP A 231 -12.29 15.38 -23.36
CA ASP A 231 -13.41 16.00 -24.08
C ASP A 231 -12.94 16.62 -25.41
N GLY A 232 -13.62 16.26 -26.48
CA GLY A 232 -13.26 16.67 -27.84
C GLY A 232 -12.12 15.86 -28.50
N ALA A 233 -11.37 15.05 -27.74
CA ALA A 233 -10.34 14.14 -28.27
C ALA A 233 -10.86 12.69 -28.38
N LEU A 234 -11.40 12.15 -27.31
CA LEU A 234 -12.04 10.83 -27.29
C LEU A 234 -13.56 10.94 -27.39
N GLN A 235 -14.20 9.88 -27.81
CA GLN A 235 -15.65 9.76 -27.96
C GLN A 235 -16.13 8.44 -27.36
N GLN A 236 -17.41 8.38 -27.02
CA GLN A 236 -18.06 7.12 -26.69
C GLN A 236 -17.87 6.12 -27.85
N GLU A 237 -17.68 4.86 -27.53
CA GLU A 237 -17.42 3.77 -28.48
C GLU A 237 -16.04 3.81 -29.16
N ASP A 238 -15.13 4.71 -28.80
CA ASP A 238 -13.72 4.54 -29.15
C ASP A 238 -13.15 3.31 -28.43
N VAL A 239 -12.33 2.52 -29.13
CA VAL A 239 -11.61 1.43 -28.50
C VAL A 239 -10.12 1.77 -28.43
N VAL A 240 -9.62 2.05 -27.23
CA VAL A 240 -8.20 2.32 -26.99
C VAL A 240 -7.42 1.02 -27.14
N VAL A 241 -6.37 1.03 -27.96
CA VAL A 241 -5.52 -0.13 -28.25
C VAL A 241 -4.03 0.12 -28.02
N ALA A 242 -3.62 1.38 -27.84
CA ALA A 242 -2.24 1.72 -27.44
C ALA A 242 -2.18 3.10 -26.77
N ILE A 243 -1.20 3.28 -25.89
CA ILE A 243 -0.77 4.56 -25.32
C ILE A 243 0.71 4.76 -25.66
N GLU A 244 1.09 5.92 -26.24
CA GLU A 244 2.45 6.21 -26.70
C GLU A 244 3.05 5.10 -27.58
N GLY A 245 2.18 4.41 -28.36
CA GLY A 245 2.57 3.27 -29.20
C GLY A 245 2.71 1.93 -28.45
N ALA A 246 2.70 1.92 -27.12
CA ALA A 246 2.69 0.70 -26.32
C ALA A 246 1.29 0.06 -26.36
N PRO A 247 1.15 -1.22 -26.73
CA PRO A 247 -0.14 -1.90 -26.80
C PRO A 247 -0.87 -1.92 -25.46
N VAL A 248 -2.20 -1.79 -25.51
CA VAL A 248 -3.11 -1.89 -24.36
C VAL A 248 -4.19 -2.91 -24.71
N GLY A 249 -4.27 -3.98 -23.94
CA GLY A 249 -5.26 -5.05 -24.10
C GLY A 249 -6.40 -5.03 -23.10
N TYR A 250 -6.17 -4.42 -21.91
CA TYR A 250 -7.10 -4.45 -20.79
C TYR A 250 -7.11 -3.12 -20.03
N VAL A 251 -8.17 -2.89 -19.24
CA VAL A 251 -8.33 -1.70 -18.40
C VAL A 251 -7.14 -1.49 -17.45
N ALA A 252 -6.67 -2.56 -16.83
CA ALA A 252 -5.53 -2.50 -15.91
C ALA A 252 -4.25 -1.96 -16.60
N GLU A 253 -3.95 -2.44 -17.82
CA GLU A 253 -2.81 -1.95 -18.60
C GLU A 253 -2.97 -0.47 -18.99
N LEU A 254 -4.19 -0.06 -19.38
CA LEU A 254 -4.47 1.35 -19.69
C LEU A 254 -4.23 2.23 -18.44
N GLN A 255 -4.78 1.84 -17.31
CA GLN A 255 -4.62 2.59 -16.06
C GLN A 255 -3.14 2.69 -15.65
N ALA A 256 -2.38 1.61 -15.74
CA ALA A 256 -0.96 1.60 -15.43
C ALA A 256 -0.16 2.50 -16.38
N LYS A 257 -0.44 2.42 -17.69
CA LYS A 257 0.23 3.28 -18.69
C LYS A 257 -0.05 4.76 -18.46
N ILE A 258 -1.29 5.11 -18.13
CA ILE A 258 -1.62 6.50 -17.78
C ILE A 258 -0.91 6.92 -16.48
N ALA A 259 -0.82 6.05 -15.49
CA ALA A 259 -0.16 6.34 -14.21
C ALA A 259 1.38 6.54 -14.31
N GLU A 260 2.01 6.09 -15.40
CA GLU A 260 3.43 6.36 -15.69
C GLU A 260 3.69 7.82 -16.10
N HIS A 261 2.62 8.58 -16.44
CA HIS A 261 2.69 9.99 -16.83
C HIS A 261 2.39 10.94 -15.66
N ARG A 262 2.52 12.24 -15.93
CA ARG A 262 2.19 13.33 -14.98
C ARG A 262 0.95 14.10 -15.41
N PRO A 263 0.18 14.67 -14.46
CA PRO A 263 -0.83 15.66 -14.81
C PRO A 263 -0.24 16.80 -15.64
N GLY A 264 -0.98 17.21 -16.68
CA GLY A 264 -0.53 18.23 -17.64
C GLY A 264 0.23 17.70 -18.84
N GLU A 265 0.75 16.46 -18.80
CA GLU A 265 1.39 15.83 -19.96
C GLU A 265 0.37 15.52 -21.05
N ARG A 266 0.85 15.50 -22.29
CA ARG A 266 0.08 15.09 -23.46
C ARG A 266 0.50 13.70 -23.85
N VAL A 267 -0.49 12.81 -23.99
CA VAL A 267 -0.28 11.42 -24.39
C VAL A 267 -0.97 11.14 -25.71
N THR A 268 -0.30 10.35 -26.54
CA THR A 268 -0.87 9.85 -27.79
C THR A 268 -1.67 8.59 -27.49
N VAL A 269 -2.97 8.64 -27.74
CA VAL A 269 -3.90 7.52 -27.55
C VAL A 269 -4.26 6.98 -28.92
N THR A 270 -3.90 5.73 -29.21
CA THR A 270 -4.32 5.06 -30.45
C THR A 270 -5.66 4.39 -30.22
N VAL A 271 -6.65 4.74 -31.02
CA VAL A 271 -8.01 4.21 -30.94
C VAL A 271 -8.46 3.56 -32.23
N TYR A 272 -9.41 2.64 -32.13
CA TYR A 272 -10.28 2.27 -33.23
C TYR A 272 -11.58 3.09 -33.12
N ARG A 273 -11.84 3.93 -34.15
CA ARG A 273 -13.03 4.76 -34.29
C ARG A 273 -13.62 4.50 -35.66
N ASN A 274 -14.89 4.15 -35.75
CA ASN A 274 -15.54 3.80 -37.01
C ASN A 274 -14.76 2.76 -37.84
N ARG A 275 -14.24 1.73 -37.16
CA ARG A 275 -13.43 0.65 -37.78
C ARG A 275 -12.10 1.11 -38.38
N ARG A 276 -11.59 2.27 -37.98
CA ARG A 276 -10.31 2.83 -38.46
C ARG A 276 -9.43 3.10 -37.25
N ARG A 277 -8.14 2.81 -37.41
CA ARG A 277 -7.14 3.14 -36.40
C ARG A 277 -6.76 4.61 -36.56
N GLU A 278 -6.85 5.36 -35.48
CA GLU A 278 -6.54 6.78 -35.40
C GLU A 278 -5.70 7.07 -34.16
N ASP A 279 -4.82 8.07 -34.23
CA ASP A 279 -4.09 8.58 -33.11
C ASP A 279 -4.71 9.92 -32.69
N VAL A 280 -5.05 10.02 -31.41
CA VAL A 280 -5.58 11.25 -30.80
C VAL A 280 -4.67 11.66 -29.64
N THR A 281 -4.60 12.96 -29.39
CA THR A 281 -3.80 13.47 -28.25
C THR A 281 -4.71 13.89 -27.12
N VAL A 282 -4.45 13.39 -25.92
CA VAL A 282 -5.16 13.75 -24.69
C VAL A 282 -4.19 14.44 -23.75
N GLN A 283 -4.55 15.60 -23.21
CA GLN A 283 -3.81 16.24 -22.14
C GLN A 283 -4.36 15.76 -20.81
N LEU A 284 -3.52 15.09 -20.03
CA LEU A 284 -3.92 14.51 -18.75
C LEU A 284 -4.19 15.62 -17.71
N ALA A 285 -5.20 15.43 -16.89
CA ALA A 285 -5.45 16.30 -15.72
C ALA A 285 -5.12 15.56 -14.41
N GLU A 286 -4.97 16.32 -13.35
CA GLU A 286 -4.82 15.75 -12.01
C GLU A 286 -6.15 15.16 -11.53
N ALA A 287 -6.08 14.00 -10.90
CA ALA A 287 -7.23 13.39 -10.25
C ALA A 287 -7.66 14.22 -9.04
N PRO A 288 -8.97 14.44 -8.82
CA PRO A 288 -9.47 15.17 -7.67
C PRO A 288 -9.45 14.29 -6.40
N ILE A 289 -8.30 13.67 -6.13
CA ILE A 289 -8.08 12.98 -4.88
C ILE A 289 -7.38 13.99 -3.97
N ASN A 290 -7.93 14.25 -2.80
CA ASN A 290 -7.20 14.93 -1.76
C ASN A 290 -6.07 13.99 -1.30
N ASN A 291 -4.98 14.00 -2.06
CA ASN A 291 -3.70 13.40 -1.69
C ASN A 291 -2.99 14.27 -0.64
N THR A 292 -3.73 14.95 0.21
CA THR A 292 -3.11 15.35 1.44
C THR A 292 -2.64 14.03 2.06
N PRO A 293 -1.31 13.80 2.25
CA PRO A 293 -0.94 12.78 3.19
C PRO A 293 -1.82 13.15 4.38
N THR A 294 -2.67 12.25 4.82
CA THR A 294 -3.01 12.27 6.19
C THR A 294 -1.64 12.09 6.83
N VAL A 295 -0.94 13.22 7.03
CA VAL A 295 -0.11 13.36 8.20
C VAL A 295 -1.14 12.99 9.25
N VAL A 296 -1.14 11.71 9.63
CA VAL A 296 -1.67 11.31 10.91
C VAL A 296 -0.92 12.27 11.79
N ALA A 297 -1.57 13.38 12.14
CA ALA A 297 -1.03 14.34 13.10
C ALA A 297 -0.56 13.38 14.17
N GLU A 298 0.75 13.41 14.50
CA GLU A 298 1.31 12.50 15.48
C GLU A 298 0.33 12.56 16.63
N ARG A 299 -0.62 11.64 16.64
CA ARG A 299 -1.53 11.49 17.78
C ARG A 299 -0.56 11.05 18.84
N THR A 300 -0.36 11.91 19.79
CA THR A 300 0.61 11.67 20.86
C THR A 300 0.20 10.37 21.50
N VAL A 301 0.86 9.29 21.13
CA VAL A 301 0.67 7.98 21.73
C VAL A 301 1.41 8.02 23.04
N HIS A 302 0.69 7.83 24.12
CA HIS A 302 1.27 7.73 25.44
C HIS A 302 1.47 6.26 25.78
N SER A 303 2.73 5.84 25.78
CA SER A 303 3.14 4.51 26.15
C SER A 303 3.28 4.42 27.67
N GLU A 304 2.60 3.44 28.27
CA GLU A 304 2.81 3.06 29.66
C GLU A 304 3.58 1.72 29.70
N GLU A 305 4.90 1.82 29.73
CA GLU A 305 5.82 0.68 29.60
C GLU A 305 5.64 -0.38 30.70
N ARG A 306 5.28 0.00 31.91
CA ARG A 306 5.15 -0.92 33.06
C ARG A 306 4.04 -1.93 32.87
N LEU A 307 2.88 -1.53 32.33
CA LEU A 307 1.78 -2.42 32.00
C LEU A 307 1.90 -2.95 30.57
N GLY A 308 2.55 -2.19 29.68
CA GLY A 308 2.63 -2.45 28.26
C GLY A 308 1.33 -2.11 27.54
N ILE A 309 0.71 -0.98 27.88
CA ILE A 309 -0.47 -0.43 27.18
C ILE A 309 -0.11 0.87 26.49
N ASN A 310 -0.64 1.07 25.32
CA ASN A 310 -0.56 2.33 24.58
C ASN A 310 -1.96 2.93 24.47
N VAL A 311 -2.08 4.22 24.83
CA VAL A 311 -3.34 4.94 24.80
C VAL A 311 -3.23 6.20 23.95
N GLU A 312 -4.33 6.59 23.32
CA GLU A 312 -4.42 7.79 22.51
C GLU A 312 -5.67 8.61 22.86
N ALA A 313 -5.57 9.95 22.74
CA ALA A 313 -6.69 10.84 23.01
C ALA A 313 -7.78 10.68 21.95
N ILE A 314 -9.05 10.62 22.39
CA ILE A 314 -10.20 10.54 21.50
C ILE A 314 -10.57 11.95 21.06
N ASP A 315 -10.07 12.39 19.92
CA ASP A 315 -10.50 13.60 19.22
C ASP A 315 -11.83 13.38 18.45
N ALA A 316 -12.29 14.39 17.72
CA ALA A 316 -13.57 14.31 17.00
C ALA A 316 -13.54 13.24 15.89
N GLU A 317 -12.43 13.10 15.20
CA GLU A 317 -12.24 12.13 14.12
C GLU A 317 -12.16 10.70 14.65
N LEU A 318 -11.36 10.46 15.69
CA LEU A 318 -11.28 9.15 16.32
C LEU A 318 -12.60 8.74 16.99
N ALA A 319 -13.34 9.68 17.58
CA ALA A 319 -14.67 9.41 18.13
C ALA A 319 -15.62 8.87 17.05
N GLU A 320 -15.64 9.49 15.88
CA GLU A 320 -16.44 9.05 14.74
C GLU A 320 -15.98 7.65 14.25
N GLN A 321 -14.69 7.45 14.07
CA GLN A 321 -14.10 6.15 13.64
C GLN A 321 -14.39 5.00 14.60
N LEU A 322 -14.41 5.28 15.91
CA LEU A 322 -14.70 4.28 16.94
C LEU A 322 -16.19 4.16 17.28
N GLY A 323 -17.02 5.02 16.72
CA GLY A 323 -18.47 5.04 16.94
C GLY A 323 -18.89 5.62 18.31
N PHE A 324 -18.06 6.48 18.94
CA PHE A 324 -18.42 7.20 20.15
C PHE A 324 -19.26 8.44 19.82
N SER A 325 -20.22 8.76 20.66
CA SER A 325 -21.15 9.88 20.46
C SER A 325 -20.50 11.27 20.59
N ALA A 326 -19.32 11.38 21.19
CA ALA A 326 -18.59 12.62 21.39
C ALA A 326 -17.08 12.37 21.62
N PRO A 327 -16.20 13.33 21.24
CA PRO A 327 -14.79 13.29 21.57
C PRO A 327 -14.55 13.41 23.06
N GLY A 328 -13.35 13.04 23.51
CA GLY A 328 -12.87 13.17 24.89
C GLY A 328 -12.62 11.84 25.58
N GLY A 329 -11.63 11.84 26.45
CA GLY A 329 -11.07 10.65 27.09
C GLY A 329 -9.96 10.03 26.25
N VAL A 330 -9.54 8.82 26.61
CA VAL A 330 -8.48 8.07 25.92
C VAL A 330 -8.98 6.69 25.51
N ALA A 331 -8.59 6.23 24.33
CA ALA A 331 -8.82 4.87 23.86
C ALA A 331 -7.56 4.02 24.06
N LEU A 332 -7.75 2.74 24.33
CA LEU A 332 -6.66 1.76 24.24
C LEU A 332 -6.34 1.53 22.75
N ARG A 333 -5.13 1.90 22.35
CA ARG A 333 -4.65 1.74 20.99
C ARG A 333 -4.12 0.34 20.71
N ASP A 334 -3.21 -0.11 21.56
CA ASP A 334 -2.59 -1.44 21.46
C ASP A 334 -2.04 -1.91 22.81
N VAL A 335 -1.55 -3.16 22.84
CA VAL A 335 -0.95 -3.79 24.02
C VAL A 335 0.32 -4.51 23.59
N ALA A 336 1.45 -4.16 24.23
CA ALA A 336 2.75 -4.73 23.92
C ALA A 336 2.77 -6.26 24.15
N PRO A 337 3.22 -7.05 23.18
CA PRO A 337 3.31 -8.50 23.30
C PRO A 337 4.15 -8.93 24.51
N GLY A 338 3.66 -9.94 25.26
CA GLY A 338 4.36 -10.45 26.45
C GLY A 338 4.28 -9.58 27.71
N SER A 339 3.66 -8.40 27.63
CA SER A 339 3.46 -7.49 28.76
C SER A 339 2.53 -8.05 29.85
N ALA A 340 2.43 -7.34 30.98
CA ALA A 340 1.49 -7.69 32.06
C ALA A 340 0.03 -7.59 31.55
N ALA A 341 -0.29 -6.58 30.78
CA ALA A 341 -1.60 -6.38 30.18
C ALA A 341 -1.92 -7.48 29.15
N ALA A 342 -0.96 -7.87 28.30
CA ALA A 342 -1.14 -8.93 27.30
C ALA A 342 -1.49 -10.28 27.98
N ARG A 343 -0.81 -10.64 29.06
CA ARG A 343 -1.09 -11.87 29.82
C ARG A 343 -2.50 -11.92 30.40
N ARG A 344 -3.16 -10.77 30.58
CA ARG A 344 -4.53 -10.64 31.09
C ARG A 344 -5.55 -10.35 29.99
N ASN A 345 -5.16 -10.55 28.72
CA ASN A 345 -6.02 -10.35 27.55
C ASN A 345 -6.60 -8.92 27.44
N VAL A 346 -5.85 -7.91 27.89
CA VAL A 346 -6.26 -6.50 27.77
C VAL A 346 -6.39 -6.09 26.29
N ALA A 347 -5.67 -6.77 25.38
CA ALA A 347 -5.80 -6.56 23.94
C ALA A 347 -7.22 -6.74 23.39
N ALA A 348 -8.09 -7.50 24.07
CA ALA A 348 -9.50 -7.61 23.71
C ALA A 348 -10.29 -6.29 23.86
N PHE A 349 -9.70 -5.27 24.49
CA PHE A 349 -10.31 -3.94 24.71
C PHE A 349 -9.65 -2.85 23.86
N VAL A 350 -8.82 -3.21 22.90
CA VAL A 350 -8.32 -2.27 21.88
C VAL A 350 -9.51 -1.59 21.18
N ARG A 351 -9.42 -0.28 20.99
CA ARG A 351 -10.49 0.63 20.49
C ARG A 351 -11.59 0.96 21.51
N ASN A 352 -11.50 0.46 22.76
CA ASN A 352 -12.43 0.86 23.81
C ASN A 352 -11.84 2.02 24.62
N LYS A 353 -12.72 2.86 25.15
CA LYS A 353 -12.34 3.99 26.01
C LYS A 353 -11.91 3.48 27.38
N LEU A 354 -10.73 3.88 27.85
CA LEU A 354 -10.28 3.66 29.23
C LEU A 354 -10.87 4.76 30.11
N VAL A 355 -11.83 4.42 30.93
CA VAL A 355 -12.63 5.41 31.70
C VAL A 355 -12.15 5.58 33.14
N ARG A 356 -11.47 4.56 33.71
CA ARG A 356 -11.01 4.59 35.10
C ARG A 356 -9.87 3.61 35.32
N ILE A 357 -8.93 3.97 36.16
CA ILE A 357 -7.87 3.07 36.69
C ILE A 357 -8.02 3.07 38.21
N ASN A 358 -8.29 1.91 38.81
CA ASN A 358 -8.70 1.79 40.21
C ASN A 358 -9.88 2.75 40.49
N GLU A 359 -9.70 3.69 41.44
CA GLU A 359 -10.68 4.72 41.78
C GLU A 359 -10.50 6.03 40.97
N THR A 360 -9.43 6.16 40.19
CA THR A 360 -9.08 7.39 39.46
C THR A 360 -9.79 7.45 38.13
N PRO A 361 -10.68 8.43 37.85
CA PRO A 361 -11.25 8.66 36.54
C PRO A 361 -10.19 9.09 35.54
N ILE A 362 -10.29 8.62 34.30
CA ILE A 362 -9.33 8.90 33.22
C ILE A 362 -10.02 9.76 32.14
N GLN A 363 -9.47 10.93 31.86
CA GLN A 363 -9.91 11.84 30.80
C GLN A 363 -8.79 12.15 29.80
N THR A 364 -7.55 12.06 30.24
CA THR A 364 -6.35 12.36 29.44
C THR A 364 -5.32 11.24 29.58
N ALA A 365 -4.35 11.22 28.69
CA ALA A 365 -3.22 10.28 28.80
C ALA A 365 -2.33 10.56 30.01
N ASP A 366 -2.25 11.82 30.46
CA ASP A 366 -1.52 12.17 31.67
C ASP A 366 -2.19 11.58 32.93
N ASP A 367 -3.53 11.53 32.97
CA ASP A 367 -4.25 10.87 34.05
C ASP A 367 -3.89 9.37 34.15
N VAL A 368 -3.65 8.71 33.00
CA VAL A 368 -3.20 7.30 32.98
C VAL A 368 -1.86 7.15 33.67
N ARG A 369 -0.91 8.05 33.38
CA ARG A 369 0.42 8.05 33.99
C ARG A 369 0.33 8.30 35.49
N GLU A 370 -0.37 9.38 35.90
CA GLU A 370 -0.55 9.72 37.31
C GLU A 370 -1.22 8.63 38.11
N ALA A 371 -2.25 7.97 37.55
CA ALA A 371 -2.95 6.88 38.20
C ALA A 371 -2.07 5.64 38.42
N LEU A 372 -1.05 5.44 37.56
CA LEU A 372 -0.15 4.29 37.63
C LEU A 372 1.15 4.58 38.42
N ASP A 373 1.61 5.82 38.47
CA ASP A 373 2.87 6.21 39.09
C ASP A 373 2.92 5.86 40.59
N GLY A 374 1.78 5.92 41.26
CA GLY A 374 1.67 5.59 42.73
C GLY A 374 1.58 4.11 43.05
N ILE A 375 1.58 3.20 42.05
CA ILE A 375 1.32 1.78 42.23
C ILE A 375 2.63 1.00 42.30
N ALA A 376 2.82 0.23 43.41
CA ALA A 376 4.04 -0.55 43.59
C ALA A 376 4.05 -1.84 42.75
N PRO A 377 5.26 -2.37 42.41
CA PRO A 377 5.37 -3.70 41.80
C PRO A 377 4.68 -4.77 42.65
N GLY A 378 3.94 -5.66 41.99
CA GLY A 378 3.17 -6.72 42.62
C GLY A 378 1.75 -6.34 43.02
N GLU A 379 1.37 -5.07 43.07
CA GLU A 379 -0.01 -4.63 43.32
C GLU A 379 -0.91 -4.90 42.12
N ILE A 380 -2.23 -4.98 42.36
CA ILE A 380 -3.23 -5.20 41.32
C ILE A 380 -3.85 -3.87 40.91
N VAL A 381 -3.90 -3.63 39.59
CA VAL A 381 -4.53 -2.49 38.95
C VAL A 381 -5.81 -2.93 38.28
N SER A 382 -6.91 -2.22 38.50
CA SER A 382 -8.19 -2.45 37.85
C SER A 382 -8.36 -1.44 36.73
N LEU A 383 -8.30 -1.91 35.46
CA LEU A 383 -8.53 -1.12 34.24
C LEU A 383 -9.99 -1.24 33.85
N HIS A 384 -10.71 -0.12 33.80
CA HIS A 384 -12.12 -0.06 33.43
C HIS A 384 -12.27 0.50 32.02
N PHE A 385 -12.79 -0.32 31.11
CA PHE A 385 -13.03 0.02 29.71
C PHE A 385 -14.52 0.21 29.45
N GLN A 386 -14.85 1.09 28.51
CA GLN A 386 -16.19 1.33 28.01
C GLN A 386 -16.19 1.21 26.48
N ASP A 387 -17.10 0.41 25.93
CA ASP A 387 -17.30 0.33 24.48
C ASP A 387 -18.19 1.51 23.96
N ASN A 388 -18.37 1.57 22.65
CA ASN A 388 -19.16 2.61 21.98
C ASN A 388 -20.67 2.50 22.25
N GLN A 389 -21.15 1.40 22.84
CA GLN A 389 -22.53 1.21 23.28
C GLN A 389 -22.74 1.57 24.76
N GLY A 390 -21.66 1.97 25.45
CA GLY A 390 -21.69 2.34 26.86
C GLY A 390 -21.51 1.19 27.85
N ALA A 391 -21.31 -0.06 27.37
CA ALA A 391 -21.10 -1.18 28.26
C ALA A 391 -19.69 -1.11 28.86
N GLN A 392 -19.62 -1.29 30.19
CA GLN A 392 -18.36 -1.24 30.93
C GLN A 392 -17.85 -2.62 31.30
N ARG A 393 -16.53 -2.78 31.24
CA ARG A 393 -15.84 -4.00 31.67
C ARG A 393 -14.56 -3.64 32.44
N VAL A 394 -14.20 -4.52 33.37
CA VAL A 394 -12.99 -4.35 34.17
C VAL A 394 -12.05 -5.52 33.96
N VAL A 395 -10.74 -5.20 33.88
CA VAL A 395 -9.67 -6.18 33.86
C VAL A 395 -8.66 -5.84 34.94
N ASN A 396 -8.37 -6.83 35.79
CA ASN A 396 -7.38 -6.71 36.85
C ASN A 396 -6.02 -7.21 36.35
N VAL A 397 -5.02 -6.36 36.41
CA VAL A 397 -3.66 -6.63 35.95
C VAL A 397 -2.70 -6.47 37.12
N ARG A 398 -1.78 -7.39 37.30
CA ARG A 398 -0.71 -7.26 38.35
C ARG A 398 0.44 -6.44 37.76
N MET A 399 0.83 -5.39 38.48
CA MET A 399 2.01 -4.60 38.15
C MET A 399 3.26 -5.47 38.17
N PRO A 400 4.11 -5.39 37.15
CA PRO A 400 5.33 -6.18 37.06
C PRO A 400 6.39 -5.77 38.11
#